data_3b4d0b640439754a8610425c8a2cfa69
#
_entry.id   3b4d0b640439754a8610425c8a2cfa69
#
_cell.length_a   1.000
_cell.length_b   1.000
_cell.length_c   1.000
_cell.angle_alpha   90.00
_cell.angle_beta   90.00
_cell.angle_gamma   90.00
#
_symmetry.space_group_name_H-M   'P 1'
#
loop_
_entity.id
_entity.type
_entity.pdbx_description
1 polymer ?
#
loop_
_entity_poly.entity_id
_entity_poly.type
_entity_poly.pdbx_seq_one_letter_code
_entity_poly.pdbx_strand_id
1 'polypeptide(L)'
;MSEKRYILNVKTIQSSAFRVLVEALKEILTDANFEFDANGIKVMAMDSSHTVLVHLKLLAKNFEFYKLGREKITVGINMINLFKLIKTMDNNDTLSLFIEEDNESVLGIKLENIEKNTRTKYSLNLMDLHEDNIHCPPAEFESVITMPSVDFQKICRDMHNLADNIEIQSLGSQLVFRCSGDFASRETTIGEMSDGGMSFLKNDSPDDIVQGIFALKHLVLFSKCTNLCSNIELYLKNDYPLIIKYSVASLGDIKLCLAPRVET
;
A
#
# COMPACT_ATOMS: atom_id res chain seq x y z
N MET A 1 30.49 -16.63 -23.53
CA MET A 1 29.57 -16.32 -22.41
C MET A 1 28.18 -16.46 -22.98
N SER A 2 27.38 -17.44 -22.53
CA SER A 2 25.99 -17.56 -22.99
C SER A 2 25.22 -16.34 -22.51
N GLU A 3 24.47 -15.72 -23.41
CA GLU A 3 23.55 -14.62 -23.04
C GLU A 3 22.57 -15.16 -21.99
N LYS A 4 22.56 -14.51 -20.81
CA LYS A 4 21.60 -14.89 -19.74
C LYS A 4 20.19 -14.58 -20.23
N ARG A 5 19.33 -15.59 -20.20
CA ARG A 5 17.91 -15.42 -20.49
C ARG A 5 17.15 -15.17 -19.21
N TYR A 6 16.22 -14.22 -19.27
CA TYR A 6 15.39 -13.84 -18.14
C TYR A 6 13.94 -14.12 -18.47
N ILE A 7 13.24 -14.79 -17.54
CA ILE A 7 11.78 -14.93 -17.60
C ILE A 7 11.08 -13.69 -17.01
N LEU A 8 11.75 -12.98 -16.09
CA LEU A 8 11.32 -11.69 -15.56
C LEU A 8 12.49 -10.72 -15.59
N ASN A 9 12.27 -9.50 -16.08
CA ASN A 9 13.24 -8.42 -15.96
C ASN A 9 12.49 -7.08 -15.89
N VAL A 10 12.56 -6.43 -14.74
CA VAL A 10 11.88 -5.17 -14.44
C VAL A 10 12.89 -4.19 -13.88
N LYS A 11 12.85 -2.92 -14.33
CA LYS A 11 13.77 -1.88 -13.89
C LYS A 11 13.03 -0.59 -13.59
N THR A 12 13.40 0.07 -12.47
CA THR A 12 12.87 1.39 -12.11
C THR A 12 13.93 2.29 -11.49
N ILE A 13 13.84 3.58 -11.78
CA ILE A 13 14.58 4.65 -11.11
C ILE A 13 13.82 5.16 -9.87
N GLN A 14 12.54 4.79 -9.70
CA GLN A 14 11.73 5.17 -8.54
C GLN A 14 12.00 4.22 -7.34
N SER A 15 13.26 3.95 -7.11
CA SER A 15 13.74 3.00 -6.10
C SER A 15 13.34 3.40 -4.69
N SER A 16 13.38 4.69 -4.37
CA SER A 16 12.97 5.23 -3.07
C SER A 16 11.51 4.94 -2.76
N ALA A 17 10.59 5.15 -3.73
CA ALA A 17 9.18 4.84 -3.56
C ALA A 17 8.95 3.33 -3.37
N PHE A 18 9.68 2.49 -4.12
CA PHE A 18 9.61 1.04 -3.95
C PHE A 18 10.12 0.60 -2.57
N ARG A 19 11.19 1.21 -2.05
CA ARG A 19 11.71 0.93 -0.70
C ARG A 19 10.70 1.29 0.39
N VAL A 20 10.09 2.50 0.30
CA VAL A 20 9.06 2.93 1.27
C VAL A 20 7.84 2.02 1.22
N LEU A 21 7.41 1.62 0.02
CA LEU A 21 6.33 0.66 -0.17
C LEU A 21 6.62 -0.68 0.55
N VAL A 22 7.79 -1.28 0.31
CA VAL A 22 8.17 -2.56 0.93
C VAL A 22 8.35 -2.41 2.44
N GLU A 23 8.83 -1.25 2.92
CA GLU A 23 8.91 -0.94 4.34
C GLU A 23 7.54 -0.91 5.02
N ALA A 24 6.54 -0.35 4.35
CA ALA A 24 5.17 -0.36 4.87
C ALA A 24 4.55 -1.77 4.80
N LEU A 25 4.74 -2.47 3.69
CA LEU A 25 4.17 -3.81 3.50
C LEU A 25 4.68 -4.82 4.52
N LYS A 26 5.96 -4.80 4.91
CA LYS A 26 6.52 -5.73 5.91
C LYS A 26 5.92 -5.59 7.31
N GLU A 27 5.29 -4.46 7.61
CA GLU A 27 4.58 -4.25 8.89
C GLU A 27 3.17 -4.86 8.87
N ILE A 28 2.61 -5.09 7.68
CA ILE A 28 1.25 -5.60 7.49
C ILE A 28 1.28 -7.08 7.11
N LEU A 29 2.20 -7.47 6.22
CA LEU A 29 2.31 -8.81 5.65
C LEU A 29 3.65 -9.46 6.03
N THR A 30 3.62 -10.72 6.45
CA THR A 30 4.84 -11.52 6.64
C THR A 30 5.39 -11.98 5.30
N ASP A 31 4.51 -12.60 4.51
CA ASP A 31 4.81 -13.15 3.19
C ASP A 31 3.72 -12.70 2.22
N ALA A 32 4.05 -12.59 0.94
CA ALA A 32 3.08 -12.22 -0.09
C ALA A 32 3.44 -12.82 -1.45
N ASN A 33 2.41 -13.21 -2.20
CA ASN A 33 2.51 -13.55 -3.61
C ASN A 33 2.56 -12.27 -4.45
N PHE A 34 3.64 -12.10 -5.20
CA PHE A 34 3.79 -11.08 -6.23
C PHE A 34 3.45 -11.68 -7.58
N GLU A 35 2.44 -11.14 -8.21
CA GLU A 35 2.00 -11.53 -9.54
C GLU A 35 2.53 -10.52 -10.56
N PHE A 36 3.23 -11.01 -11.56
CA PHE A 36 3.75 -10.24 -12.69
C PHE A 36 2.98 -10.66 -13.94
N ASP A 37 2.32 -9.73 -14.60
CA ASP A 37 1.63 -9.94 -15.88
C ASP A 37 1.96 -8.81 -16.87
N ALA A 38 1.36 -8.82 -18.05
CA ALA A 38 1.57 -7.79 -19.07
C ALA A 38 1.15 -6.38 -18.61
N ASN A 39 0.27 -6.27 -17.61
CA ASN A 39 -0.21 -5.00 -17.07
C ASN A 39 0.69 -4.44 -15.97
N GLY A 40 1.49 -5.29 -15.31
CA GLY A 40 2.42 -4.86 -14.26
C GLY A 40 2.56 -5.85 -13.11
N ILE A 41 2.80 -5.30 -11.92
CA ILE A 41 2.98 -6.04 -10.67
C ILE A 41 1.72 -5.88 -9.83
N LYS A 42 1.20 -6.99 -9.32
CA LYS A 42 0.06 -7.01 -8.40
C LYS A 42 0.43 -7.79 -7.14
N VAL A 43 -0.11 -7.34 -6.01
CA VAL A 43 -0.16 -8.11 -4.77
C VAL A 43 -1.57 -7.99 -4.22
N MET A 44 -2.19 -9.12 -3.93
CA MET A 44 -3.45 -9.18 -3.22
C MET A 44 -3.29 -10.20 -2.10
N ALA A 45 -3.25 -9.71 -0.86
CA ALA A 45 -2.99 -10.54 0.31
C ALA A 45 -3.72 -10.01 1.53
N MET A 46 -4.11 -10.90 2.43
CA MET A 46 -4.65 -10.54 3.74
C MET A 46 -3.58 -10.63 4.81
N ASP A 47 -3.72 -9.82 5.84
CA ASP A 47 -2.91 -9.96 7.06
C ASP A 47 -3.26 -11.27 7.80
N SER A 48 -2.43 -11.67 8.74
CA SER A 48 -2.61 -12.92 9.50
C SER A 48 -3.92 -12.97 10.32
N SER A 49 -4.53 -11.82 10.59
CA SER A 49 -5.81 -11.72 11.31
C SER A 49 -7.04 -11.69 10.39
N HIS A 50 -6.85 -11.71 9.08
CA HIS A 50 -7.89 -11.56 8.05
C HIS A 50 -8.74 -10.29 8.23
N THR A 51 -8.15 -9.25 8.84
CA THR A 51 -8.81 -7.96 9.09
C THR A 51 -8.41 -6.92 8.05
N VAL A 52 -7.20 -7.03 7.50
CA VAL A 52 -6.64 -6.12 6.51
C VAL A 52 -6.44 -6.83 5.18
N LEU A 53 -6.97 -6.25 4.11
CA LEU A 53 -6.64 -6.66 2.74
C LEU A 53 -5.73 -5.61 2.11
N VAL A 54 -4.60 -6.06 1.59
CA VAL A 54 -3.66 -5.27 0.79
C VAL A 54 -3.92 -5.54 -0.69
N HIS A 55 -4.17 -4.50 -1.46
CA HIS A 55 -4.26 -4.55 -2.92
C HIS A 55 -3.29 -3.55 -3.54
N LEU A 56 -2.14 -4.04 -3.97
CA LEU A 56 -1.11 -3.28 -4.69
C LEU A 56 -1.24 -3.49 -6.19
N LYS A 57 -1.08 -2.41 -6.95
CA LYS A 57 -1.02 -2.45 -8.41
C LYS A 57 0.01 -1.45 -8.92
N LEU A 58 1.10 -1.95 -9.50
CA LEU A 58 2.13 -1.14 -10.17
C LEU A 58 2.07 -1.42 -11.67
N LEU A 59 1.94 -0.36 -12.48
CA LEU A 59 1.67 -0.49 -13.91
C LEU A 59 2.95 -0.72 -14.71
N ALA A 60 2.98 -1.72 -15.58
CA ALA A 60 4.14 -2.06 -16.43
C ALA A 60 4.69 -0.86 -17.22
N LYS A 61 3.79 -0.02 -17.75
CA LYS A 61 4.13 1.17 -18.54
C LYS A 61 4.88 2.27 -17.76
N ASN A 62 4.90 2.18 -16.43
CA ASN A 62 5.51 3.16 -15.54
C ASN A 62 6.90 2.73 -15.04
N PHE A 63 7.39 1.58 -15.50
CA PHE A 63 8.76 1.12 -15.30
C PHE A 63 9.63 1.51 -16.49
N GLU A 64 10.91 1.83 -16.27
CA GLU A 64 11.88 2.12 -17.32
C GLU A 64 12.13 0.91 -18.23
N PHE A 65 11.95 -0.29 -17.67
CA PHE A 65 11.99 -1.53 -18.41
C PHE A 65 11.10 -2.56 -17.76
N TYR A 66 10.25 -3.22 -18.53
CA TYR A 66 9.37 -4.28 -18.06
C TYR A 66 9.25 -5.36 -19.13
N LYS A 67 9.77 -6.56 -18.85
CA LYS A 67 9.74 -7.68 -19.78
C LYS A 67 9.43 -8.97 -19.04
N LEU A 68 8.47 -9.72 -19.58
CA LEU A 68 8.13 -11.08 -19.16
C LEU A 68 8.45 -12.05 -20.31
N GLY A 69 8.96 -13.22 -19.94
CA GLY A 69 9.11 -14.36 -20.84
C GLY A 69 7.91 -15.30 -20.85
N ARG A 70 6.92 -15.07 -19.97
CA ARG A 70 5.69 -15.86 -19.83
C ARG A 70 4.50 -14.93 -19.68
N GLU A 71 3.29 -15.44 -19.85
CA GLU A 71 2.05 -14.66 -19.73
C GLU A 71 1.87 -14.13 -18.31
N LYS A 72 2.15 -14.97 -17.32
CA LYS A 72 2.04 -14.66 -15.88
C LYS A 72 3.15 -15.36 -15.09
N ILE A 73 3.68 -14.68 -14.10
CA ILE A 73 4.64 -15.23 -13.13
C ILE A 73 4.15 -14.86 -11.74
N THR A 74 3.97 -15.85 -10.86
CA THR A 74 3.64 -15.64 -9.45
C THR A 74 4.79 -16.14 -8.59
N VAL A 75 5.25 -15.32 -7.65
CA VAL A 75 6.35 -15.67 -6.75
C VAL A 75 6.04 -15.26 -5.31
N GLY A 76 6.26 -16.17 -4.38
CA GLY A 76 6.14 -15.92 -2.95
C GLY A 76 7.38 -15.23 -2.40
N ILE A 77 7.20 -14.12 -1.68
CA ILE A 77 8.27 -13.30 -1.14
C ILE A 77 8.04 -13.03 0.34
N ASN A 78 9.06 -13.31 1.17
CA ASN A 78 9.06 -12.85 2.56
C ASN A 78 9.40 -11.35 2.60
N MET A 79 8.49 -10.55 3.12
CA MET A 79 8.56 -9.09 3.07
C MET A 79 9.69 -8.53 3.95
N ILE A 80 9.96 -9.16 5.10
CA ILE A 80 11.07 -8.75 5.99
C ILE A 80 12.41 -8.99 5.29
N ASN A 81 12.57 -10.13 4.63
CA ASN A 81 13.82 -10.46 3.94
C ASN A 81 14.03 -9.55 2.72
N LEU A 82 12.98 -9.29 1.93
CA LEU A 82 13.07 -8.33 0.83
C LEU A 82 13.50 -6.96 1.34
N PHE A 83 12.87 -6.44 2.41
CA PHE A 83 13.21 -5.15 2.99
C PHE A 83 14.67 -5.09 3.46
N LYS A 84 15.18 -6.15 4.13
CA LYS A 84 16.58 -6.22 4.58
C LYS A 84 17.58 -6.00 3.44
N LEU A 85 17.27 -6.45 2.22
CA LEU A 85 18.13 -6.33 1.06
C LEU A 85 18.08 -4.93 0.43
N ILE A 86 16.89 -4.31 0.42
CA ILE A 86 16.70 -3.02 -0.26
C ILE A 86 16.72 -1.80 0.67
N LYS A 87 16.75 -1.99 1.99
CA LYS A 87 16.74 -0.88 2.99
C LYS A 87 17.90 0.11 2.84
N THR A 88 19.04 -0.35 2.31
CA THR A 88 20.25 0.45 2.11
C THR A 88 20.29 1.19 0.78
N MET A 89 19.23 1.07 -0.03
CA MET A 89 19.08 1.71 -1.31
C MET A 89 19.03 3.24 -1.16
N ASP A 90 19.87 3.93 -1.91
CA ASP A 90 19.88 5.38 -1.99
C ASP A 90 18.78 5.88 -2.95
N ASN A 91 18.41 7.16 -2.84
CA ASN A 91 17.35 7.75 -3.68
C ASN A 91 17.74 7.81 -5.16
N ASN A 92 19.06 7.84 -5.48
CA ASN A 92 19.59 7.89 -6.86
C ASN A 92 19.94 6.51 -7.40
N ASP A 93 19.61 5.44 -6.65
CA ASP A 93 19.84 4.08 -7.13
C ASP A 93 18.78 3.68 -8.13
N THR A 94 19.18 2.88 -9.08
CA THR A 94 18.27 2.17 -9.98
C THR A 94 18.05 0.76 -9.43
N LEU A 95 16.80 0.36 -9.27
CA LEU A 95 16.40 -0.98 -8.86
C LEU A 95 16.09 -1.83 -10.09
N SER A 96 16.67 -3.04 -10.16
CA SER A 96 16.21 -4.06 -11.10
C SER A 96 15.83 -5.33 -10.35
N LEU A 97 14.70 -5.91 -10.74
CA LEU A 97 14.21 -7.21 -10.27
C LEU A 97 14.21 -8.16 -11.47
N PHE A 98 14.78 -9.35 -11.32
CA PHE A 98 14.86 -10.30 -12.43
C PHE A 98 14.84 -11.75 -11.93
N ILE A 99 14.37 -12.66 -12.78
CA ILE A 99 14.43 -14.10 -12.60
C ILE A 99 15.11 -14.69 -13.83
N GLU A 100 16.19 -15.47 -13.61
CA GLU A 100 16.92 -16.14 -14.65
C GLU A 100 16.19 -17.45 -15.03
N GLU A 101 16.16 -17.80 -16.33
CA GLU A 101 15.44 -18.96 -16.85
C GLU A 101 15.97 -20.28 -16.27
N ASP A 102 17.27 -20.32 -15.94
CA ASP A 102 17.96 -21.47 -15.38
C ASP A 102 17.85 -21.57 -13.84
N ASN A 103 17.25 -20.55 -13.17
CA ASN A 103 17.09 -20.55 -11.72
C ASN A 103 15.83 -19.78 -11.27
N GLU A 104 14.68 -20.38 -11.48
CA GLU A 104 13.36 -19.77 -11.20
C GLU A 104 13.03 -19.67 -9.69
N SER A 105 13.79 -20.32 -8.82
CA SER A 105 13.59 -20.28 -7.37
C SER A 105 14.22 -19.05 -6.70
N VAL A 106 14.85 -18.16 -7.47
CA VAL A 106 15.60 -17.01 -6.95
C VAL A 106 15.20 -15.73 -7.65
N LEU A 107 14.79 -14.73 -6.87
CA LEU A 107 14.65 -13.36 -7.32
C LEU A 107 15.99 -12.64 -7.25
N GLY A 108 16.54 -12.28 -8.40
CA GLY A 108 17.70 -11.40 -8.48
C GLY A 108 17.29 -9.94 -8.23
N ILE A 109 17.99 -9.26 -7.34
CA ILE A 109 17.81 -7.84 -7.04
C ILE A 109 19.12 -7.14 -7.34
N LYS A 110 19.08 -6.15 -8.23
CA LYS A 110 20.28 -5.37 -8.59
C LYS A 110 20.04 -3.90 -8.28
N LEU A 111 20.95 -3.30 -7.52
CA LEU A 111 21.01 -1.89 -7.20
C LEU A 111 22.21 -1.28 -7.94
N GLU A 112 21.97 -0.24 -8.72
CA GLU A 112 23.01 0.44 -9.49
C GLU A 112 22.97 1.95 -9.21
N ASN A 113 24.10 2.50 -8.79
CA ASN A 113 24.31 3.94 -8.66
C ASN A 113 25.35 4.39 -9.66
N ILE A 114 24.91 5.18 -10.65
CA ILE A 114 25.78 5.66 -11.73
C ILE A 114 26.78 6.67 -11.19
N GLU A 115 26.36 7.58 -10.31
CA GLU A 115 27.23 8.64 -9.75
C GLU A 115 28.37 8.06 -8.91
N LYS A 116 28.06 7.04 -8.08
CA LYS A 116 29.04 6.36 -7.24
C LYS A 116 29.77 5.22 -7.94
N ASN A 117 29.40 4.92 -9.19
CA ASN A 117 29.87 3.77 -9.97
C ASN A 117 29.82 2.45 -9.17
N THR A 118 28.73 2.26 -8.40
CA THR A 118 28.51 1.05 -7.59
C THR A 118 27.42 0.19 -8.19
N ARG A 119 27.62 -1.12 -8.04
CA ARG A 119 26.64 -2.14 -8.44
C ARG A 119 26.60 -3.22 -7.37
N THR A 120 25.42 -3.42 -6.78
CA THR A 120 25.17 -4.47 -5.80
C THR A 120 24.14 -5.44 -6.33
N LYS A 121 24.41 -6.73 -6.23
CA LYS A 121 23.47 -7.80 -6.61
C LYS A 121 23.15 -8.66 -5.41
N TYR A 122 21.87 -8.90 -5.19
CA TYR A 122 21.37 -9.87 -4.20
C TYR A 122 20.62 -10.98 -4.91
N SER A 123 20.55 -12.12 -4.24
CA SER A 123 19.76 -13.29 -4.63
C SER A 123 18.83 -13.61 -3.47
N LEU A 124 17.53 -13.43 -3.66
CA LEU A 124 16.51 -13.73 -2.66
C LEU A 124 15.83 -15.05 -3.03
N ASN A 125 15.89 -16.02 -2.14
CA ASN A 125 15.18 -17.28 -2.33
C ASN A 125 13.67 -17.01 -2.25
N LEU A 126 12.97 -17.50 -3.26
CA LEU A 126 11.51 -17.42 -3.36
C LEU A 126 10.86 -18.53 -2.53
N MET A 127 9.60 -18.30 -2.18
CA MET A 127 8.79 -19.23 -1.39
C MET A 127 7.66 -19.76 -2.26
N ASP A 128 7.24 -20.98 -1.99
CA ASP A 128 6.01 -21.55 -2.52
C ASP A 128 4.88 -21.25 -1.53
N LEU A 129 4.06 -20.26 -1.85
CA LEU A 129 2.91 -19.86 -1.05
C LEU A 129 1.63 -20.28 -1.75
N HIS A 130 0.66 -20.77 -0.97
CA HIS A 130 -0.67 -21.03 -1.52
C HIS A 130 -1.26 -19.75 -2.11
N GLU A 131 -1.89 -19.86 -3.28
CA GLU A 131 -2.66 -18.77 -3.86
C GLU A 131 -4.00 -18.66 -3.11
N ASP A 132 -4.18 -17.59 -2.35
CA ASP A 132 -5.48 -17.25 -1.80
C ASP A 132 -6.34 -16.67 -2.93
N ASN A 133 -7.45 -17.33 -3.26
CA ASN A 133 -8.43 -16.80 -4.20
C ASN A 133 -9.23 -15.67 -3.55
N ILE A 134 -8.57 -14.55 -3.30
CA ILE A 134 -9.21 -13.36 -2.75
C ILE A 134 -9.98 -12.68 -3.89
N HIS A 135 -11.29 -12.68 -3.79
CA HIS A 135 -12.16 -11.95 -4.71
C HIS A 135 -12.67 -10.68 -4.03
N CYS A 136 -12.27 -9.52 -4.56
CA CYS A 136 -12.79 -8.24 -4.12
C CYS A 136 -13.88 -7.80 -5.12
N PRO A 137 -15.17 -7.90 -4.76
CA PRO A 137 -16.23 -7.45 -5.64
C PRO A 137 -16.14 -5.94 -5.87
N PRO A 138 -16.51 -5.44 -7.06
CA PRO A 138 -16.61 -4.02 -7.28
C PRO A 138 -17.64 -3.42 -6.32
N ALA A 139 -17.29 -2.34 -5.65
CA ALA A 139 -18.17 -1.61 -4.75
C ALA A 139 -18.28 -0.15 -5.18
N GLU A 140 -19.48 0.38 -5.11
CA GLU A 140 -19.72 1.82 -5.22
C GLU A 140 -19.66 2.42 -3.82
N PHE A 141 -18.90 3.50 -3.68
CA PHE A 141 -18.74 4.23 -2.43
C PHE A 141 -19.55 5.51 -2.47
N GLU A 142 -20.22 5.79 -1.37
CA GLU A 142 -21.08 6.96 -1.19
C GLU A 142 -20.25 8.22 -0.93
N SER A 143 -19.13 8.06 -0.24
CA SER A 143 -18.20 9.15 0.05
C SER A 143 -16.76 8.77 -0.32
N VAL A 144 -16.12 9.61 -1.14
CA VAL A 144 -14.70 9.51 -1.49
C VAL A 144 -14.05 10.85 -1.19
N ILE A 145 -13.06 10.83 -0.31
CA ILE A 145 -12.45 12.02 0.26
C ILE A 145 -10.95 11.98 -0.03
N THR A 146 -10.38 13.11 -0.44
CA THR A 146 -8.92 13.29 -0.45
C THR A 146 -8.48 14.18 0.71
N MET A 147 -7.35 13.85 1.32
CA MET A 147 -6.74 14.66 2.38
C MET A 147 -5.22 14.48 2.43
N PRO A 148 -4.47 15.44 3.04
CA PRO A 148 -3.04 15.29 3.23
C PRO A 148 -2.70 14.03 4.03
N SER A 149 -1.77 13.24 3.52
CA SER A 149 -1.35 11.97 4.15
C SER A 149 -0.74 12.18 5.54
N VAL A 150 -0.04 13.31 5.73
CA VAL A 150 0.57 13.67 7.03
C VAL A 150 -0.48 14.02 8.09
N ASP A 151 -1.59 14.64 7.70
CA ASP A 151 -2.68 14.99 8.63
C ASP A 151 -3.42 13.73 9.09
N PHE A 152 -3.71 12.83 8.16
CA PHE A 152 -4.28 11.53 8.48
C PHE A 152 -3.36 10.74 9.44
N GLN A 153 -2.05 10.69 9.13
CA GLN A 153 -1.08 10.03 10.01
C GLN A 153 -1.09 10.61 11.42
N LYS A 154 -1.10 11.95 11.55
CA LYS A 154 -1.12 12.63 12.84
C LYS A 154 -2.38 12.31 13.63
N ILE A 155 -3.56 12.36 12.99
CA ILE A 155 -4.85 12.04 13.62
C ILE A 155 -4.82 10.60 14.16
N CYS A 156 -4.43 9.63 13.33
CA CYS A 156 -4.38 8.21 13.74
C CYS A 156 -3.42 7.99 14.91
N ARG A 157 -2.22 8.58 14.88
CA ARG A 157 -1.25 8.46 15.98
C ARG A 157 -1.73 9.08 17.27
N ASP A 158 -2.26 10.31 17.18
CA ASP A 158 -2.74 11.03 18.36
C ASP A 158 -3.92 10.30 19.02
N MET A 159 -4.87 9.79 18.22
CA MET A 159 -6.04 9.08 18.72
C MET A 159 -5.69 7.68 19.25
N HIS A 160 -4.69 7.01 18.67
CA HIS A 160 -4.22 5.72 19.15
C HIS A 160 -3.61 5.78 20.57
N ASN A 161 -3.12 6.96 20.98
CA ASN A 161 -2.66 7.18 22.36
C ASN A 161 -3.82 7.28 23.37
N LEU A 162 -5.06 7.44 22.88
CA LEU A 162 -6.24 7.63 23.72
C LEU A 162 -7.16 6.40 23.72
N ALA A 163 -7.28 5.72 22.59
CA ALA A 163 -8.26 4.64 22.41
C ALA A 163 -7.77 3.58 21.41
N ASP A 164 -8.41 2.41 21.43
CA ASP A 164 -8.14 1.32 20.49
C ASP A 164 -8.90 1.47 19.16
N ASN A 165 -10.02 2.16 19.18
CA ASN A 165 -10.91 2.31 18.04
C ASN A 165 -11.14 3.78 17.69
N ILE A 166 -11.44 4.04 16.44
CA ILE A 166 -11.82 5.34 15.89
C ILE A 166 -13.10 5.20 15.11
N GLU A 167 -14.01 6.11 15.31
CA GLU A 167 -15.15 6.35 14.43
C GLU A 167 -14.76 7.38 13.38
N ILE A 168 -15.01 7.07 12.11
CA ILE A 168 -14.80 7.97 10.98
C ILE A 168 -16.15 8.22 10.34
N GLN A 169 -16.55 9.50 10.27
CA GLN A 169 -17.87 9.91 9.81
C GLN A 169 -17.72 11.00 8.75
N SER A 170 -18.40 10.80 7.63
CA SER A 170 -18.60 11.79 6.57
C SER A 170 -20.01 12.34 6.68
N LEU A 171 -20.14 13.66 6.84
CA LEU A 171 -21.42 14.36 6.94
C LEU A 171 -21.33 15.75 6.30
N GLY A 172 -22.18 16.02 5.32
CA GLY A 172 -22.15 17.30 4.61
C GLY A 172 -20.82 17.53 3.92
N SER A 173 -20.19 18.66 4.25
CA SER A 173 -18.86 19.04 3.79
C SER A 173 -17.76 18.79 4.84
N GLN A 174 -18.03 17.88 5.80
CA GLN A 174 -17.15 17.64 6.92
C GLN A 174 -16.76 16.16 7.04
N LEU A 175 -15.52 15.94 7.44
CA LEU A 175 -15.00 14.64 7.87
C LEU A 175 -14.70 14.70 9.36
N VAL A 176 -15.32 13.81 10.13
CA VAL A 176 -15.23 13.80 11.59
C VAL A 176 -14.55 12.51 12.04
N PHE A 177 -13.57 12.65 12.90
CA PHE A 177 -12.87 11.56 13.56
C PHE A 177 -13.17 11.62 15.05
N ARG A 178 -13.66 10.52 15.65
CA ARG A 178 -13.95 10.41 17.08
C ARG A 178 -13.29 9.19 17.68
N CYS A 179 -12.79 9.33 18.90
CA CYS A 179 -12.37 8.20 19.71
C CYS A 179 -12.72 8.43 21.16
N SER A 180 -12.96 7.34 21.90
CA SER A 180 -13.21 7.37 23.34
C SER A 180 -12.42 6.26 24.02
N GLY A 181 -11.53 6.63 24.92
CA GLY A 181 -10.75 5.72 25.76
C GLY A 181 -11.11 5.89 27.23
N ASP A 182 -10.39 5.20 28.10
CA ASP A 182 -10.68 5.11 29.53
C ASP A 182 -10.58 6.46 30.27
N PHE A 183 -9.67 7.34 29.84
CA PHE A 183 -9.39 8.59 30.54
C PHE A 183 -9.72 9.85 29.73
N ALA A 184 -9.94 9.73 28.41
CA ALA A 184 -10.26 10.87 27.56
C ALA A 184 -10.99 10.45 26.29
N SER A 185 -11.77 11.39 25.74
CA SER A 185 -12.33 11.32 24.39
C SER A 185 -11.78 12.46 23.53
N ARG A 186 -11.74 12.23 22.24
CA ARG A 186 -11.31 13.25 21.27
C ARG A 186 -12.23 13.24 20.05
N GLU A 187 -12.61 14.43 19.61
CA GLU A 187 -13.25 14.67 18.34
C GLU A 187 -12.38 15.63 17.53
N THR A 188 -12.22 15.36 16.24
CA THR A 188 -11.55 16.22 15.29
C THR A 188 -12.44 16.34 14.06
N THR A 189 -12.92 17.54 13.77
CA THR A 189 -13.72 17.85 12.60
C THR A 189 -12.87 18.59 11.58
N ILE A 190 -12.87 18.13 10.34
CA ILE A 190 -12.17 18.75 9.22
C ILE A 190 -13.22 19.18 8.20
N GLY A 191 -13.28 20.49 7.93
CA GLY A 191 -14.08 21.06 6.86
C GLY A 191 -13.35 21.00 5.52
N GLU A 192 -14.12 21.03 4.44
CA GLU A 192 -13.58 21.10 3.09
C GLU A 192 -12.76 22.39 2.86
N MET A 193 -11.60 22.25 2.23
CA MET A 193 -10.69 23.35 1.90
C MET A 193 -10.27 23.29 0.43
N SER A 194 -10.34 24.43 -0.25
CA SER A 194 -10.02 24.54 -1.68
C SER A 194 -8.52 24.42 -1.99
N ASP A 195 -7.64 24.79 -1.04
CA ASP A 195 -6.19 24.89 -1.27
C ASP A 195 -5.41 23.83 -0.45
N GLY A 196 -5.33 22.61 -0.99
CA GLY A 196 -4.42 21.57 -0.47
C GLY A 196 -4.85 20.88 0.82
N GLY A 197 -6.07 21.18 1.32
CA GLY A 197 -6.65 20.50 2.48
C GLY A 197 -7.49 19.28 2.10
N MET A 198 -8.43 18.93 2.98
CA MET A 198 -9.41 17.88 2.73
C MET A 198 -10.44 18.37 1.70
N SER A 199 -10.80 17.53 0.74
CA SER A 199 -11.90 17.77 -0.20
C SER A 199 -12.63 16.49 -0.58
N PHE A 200 -13.90 16.63 -0.98
CA PHE A 200 -14.68 15.51 -1.49
C PHE A 200 -14.45 15.32 -2.98
N LEU A 201 -14.02 14.12 -3.37
CA LEU A 201 -13.99 13.68 -4.77
C LEU A 201 -15.37 13.16 -5.20
N LYS A 202 -16.13 12.62 -4.24
CA LYS A 202 -17.49 12.12 -4.41
C LYS A 202 -18.24 12.24 -3.08
N ASN A 203 -19.48 12.75 -3.14
CA ASN A 203 -20.40 12.81 -2.01
C ASN A 203 -21.83 12.70 -2.56
N ASP A 204 -22.32 11.47 -2.70
CA ASP A 204 -23.61 11.21 -3.37
C ASP A 204 -24.81 11.65 -2.53
N SER A 205 -24.66 11.63 -1.20
CA SER A 205 -25.74 11.93 -0.25
C SER A 205 -25.20 12.80 0.88
N PRO A 206 -25.03 14.11 0.65
CA PRO A 206 -24.42 15.00 1.66
C PRO A 206 -25.27 15.13 2.95
N ASP A 207 -26.55 14.84 2.88
CA ASP A 207 -27.46 14.87 4.04
C ASP A 207 -27.43 13.55 4.85
N ASP A 208 -26.89 12.48 4.29
CA ASP A 208 -26.78 11.20 4.95
C ASP A 208 -25.42 11.04 5.66
N ILE A 209 -25.45 10.33 6.77
CA ILE A 209 -24.23 10.01 7.52
C ILE A 209 -23.62 8.73 6.95
N VAL A 210 -22.38 8.85 6.45
CA VAL A 210 -21.57 7.69 6.06
C VAL A 210 -20.47 7.50 7.10
N GLN A 211 -20.50 6.37 7.82
CA GLN A 211 -19.66 6.15 8.99
C GLN A 211 -19.18 4.71 9.14
N GLY A 212 -18.14 4.55 9.97
CA GLY A 212 -17.65 3.25 10.40
C GLY A 212 -16.70 3.36 11.58
N ILE A 213 -16.63 2.28 12.37
CA ILE A 213 -15.70 2.16 13.50
C ILE A 213 -14.55 1.23 13.08
N PHE A 214 -13.32 1.66 13.30
CA PHE A 214 -12.12 0.96 12.83
C PHE A 214 -11.06 0.86 13.94
N ALA A 215 -10.28 -0.23 13.91
CA ALA A 215 -9.19 -0.43 14.85
C ALA A 215 -7.99 0.48 14.52
N LEU A 216 -7.64 1.38 15.43
CA LEU A 216 -6.56 2.37 15.28
C LEU A 216 -5.18 1.72 15.05
N LYS A 217 -4.91 0.56 15.66
CA LYS A 217 -3.65 -0.17 15.44
C LYS A 217 -3.34 -0.41 13.96
N HIS A 218 -4.34 -0.75 13.15
CA HIS A 218 -4.17 -0.98 11.71
C HIS A 218 -4.01 0.34 10.94
N LEU A 219 -4.74 1.39 11.31
CA LEU A 219 -4.60 2.71 10.69
C LEU A 219 -3.23 3.33 10.94
N VAL A 220 -2.65 3.10 12.12
CA VAL A 220 -1.27 3.48 12.43
C VAL A 220 -0.26 2.72 11.54
N LEU A 221 -0.49 1.42 11.28
CA LEU A 221 0.33 0.68 10.31
C LEU A 221 0.17 1.23 8.88
N PHE A 222 -1.04 1.53 8.47
CA PHE A 222 -1.30 2.12 7.14
C PHE A 222 -0.61 3.48 6.96
N SER A 223 -0.52 4.25 8.03
CA SER A 223 0.16 5.54 8.01
C SER A 223 1.68 5.45 7.79
N LYS A 224 2.28 4.25 7.78
CA LYS A 224 3.67 4.03 7.31
C LYS A 224 3.82 4.34 5.80
N CYS A 225 2.73 4.29 5.05
CA CYS A 225 2.67 4.68 3.65
C CYS A 225 2.69 6.21 3.41
N THR A 226 2.66 7.04 4.46
CA THR A 226 2.57 8.52 4.35
C THR A 226 3.63 9.12 3.43
N ASN A 227 4.84 8.57 3.43
CA ASN A 227 5.94 9.07 2.59
C ASN A 227 5.85 8.66 1.11
N LEU A 228 4.81 7.91 0.70
CA LEU A 228 4.59 7.53 -0.69
C LEU A 228 3.98 8.65 -1.52
N CYS A 229 3.09 9.46 -0.91
CA CYS A 229 2.36 10.53 -1.60
C CYS A 229 1.93 11.63 -0.64
N SER A 230 1.67 12.82 -1.18
CA SER A 230 1.23 13.98 -0.40
C SER A 230 -0.20 13.85 0.10
N ASN A 231 -1.08 13.28 -0.72
CA ASN A 231 -2.49 13.10 -0.42
C ASN A 231 -2.89 11.63 -0.52
N ILE A 232 -3.83 11.24 0.32
CA ILE A 232 -4.50 9.94 0.29
C ILE A 232 -5.94 10.10 -0.18
N GLU A 233 -6.53 9.01 -0.60
CA GLU A 233 -7.97 8.92 -0.83
C GLU A 233 -8.59 7.95 0.17
N LEU A 234 -9.64 8.40 0.85
CA LEU A 234 -10.47 7.60 1.77
C LEU A 234 -11.78 7.27 1.07
N TYR A 235 -12.13 6.00 1.06
CA TYR A 235 -13.39 5.49 0.49
C TYR A 235 -14.24 4.96 1.63
N LEU A 236 -15.37 5.61 1.86
CA LEU A 236 -16.30 5.30 2.94
C LEU A 236 -17.64 4.83 2.38
N LYS A 237 -18.18 3.82 3.03
CA LYS A 237 -19.51 3.28 2.80
C LYS A 237 -19.98 2.63 4.10
N ASN A 238 -21.27 2.80 4.45
CA ASN A 238 -21.85 2.17 5.63
C ASN A 238 -21.75 0.64 5.53
N ASP A 239 -21.42 0.00 6.65
CA ASP A 239 -21.28 -1.46 6.78
C ASP A 239 -20.27 -2.09 5.80
N TYR A 240 -19.29 -1.33 5.35
CA TYR A 240 -18.28 -1.76 4.40
C TYR A 240 -16.86 -1.47 4.90
N PRO A 241 -15.83 -2.22 4.45
CA PRO A 241 -14.46 -1.91 4.78
C PRO A 241 -14.04 -0.49 4.37
N LEU A 242 -13.35 0.22 5.25
CA LEU A 242 -12.65 1.45 4.90
C LEU A 242 -11.54 1.13 3.91
N ILE A 243 -11.50 1.82 2.78
CA ILE A 243 -10.37 1.72 1.86
C ILE A 243 -9.56 3.01 1.91
N ILE A 244 -8.25 2.86 2.12
CA ILE A 244 -7.29 3.96 2.05
C ILE A 244 -6.36 3.70 0.88
N LYS A 245 -6.34 4.61 -0.07
CA LYS A 245 -5.49 4.52 -1.26
C LYS A 245 -4.32 5.50 -1.15
N TYR A 246 -3.12 4.98 -1.36
CA TYR A 246 -1.88 5.74 -1.49
C TYR A 246 -1.34 5.56 -2.91
N SER A 247 -0.91 6.64 -3.54
CA SER A 247 -0.14 6.56 -4.78
C SER A 247 1.30 6.15 -4.46
N VAL A 248 1.88 5.24 -5.25
CA VAL A 248 3.27 4.81 -5.13
C VAL A 248 4.08 5.59 -6.19
N ALA A 249 4.38 6.83 -5.89
CA ALA A 249 4.94 7.79 -6.85
C ALA A 249 4.14 7.74 -8.17
N SER A 250 4.81 7.59 -9.32
CA SER A 250 4.12 7.37 -10.60
C SER A 250 4.00 5.89 -10.98
N LEU A 251 4.50 4.95 -10.16
CA LEU A 251 4.47 3.51 -10.47
C LEU A 251 3.04 2.93 -10.46
N GLY A 252 2.20 3.38 -9.53
CA GLY A 252 0.85 2.88 -9.38
C GLY A 252 0.23 3.25 -8.04
N ASP A 253 -0.55 2.36 -7.44
CA ASP A 253 -1.22 2.60 -6.18
C ASP A 253 -1.26 1.35 -5.28
N ILE A 254 -1.42 1.61 -3.98
CA ILE A 254 -1.75 0.61 -2.98
C ILE A 254 -3.06 0.99 -2.30
N LYS A 255 -3.99 0.07 -2.20
CA LYS A 255 -5.23 0.15 -1.43
C LYS A 255 -5.12 -0.74 -0.22
N LEU A 256 -5.36 -0.18 0.94
CA LEU A 256 -5.40 -0.86 2.22
C LEU A 256 -6.86 -0.87 2.68
N CYS A 257 -7.45 -2.05 2.75
CA CYS A 257 -8.85 -2.23 3.12
C CYS A 257 -8.91 -2.76 4.55
N LEU A 258 -9.64 -2.06 5.42
CA LEU A 258 -9.79 -2.41 6.83
C LEU A 258 -11.24 -2.74 7.13
N ALA A 259 -11.49 -3.95 7.63
CA ALA A 259 -12.81 -4.36 8.07
C ALA A 259 -13.32 -3.47 9.23
N PRO A 260 -14.61 -3.07 9.21
CA PRO A 260 -15.20 -2.33 10.31
C PRO A 260 -15.29 -3.20 11.58
N ARG A 261 -15.30 -2.55 12.72
CA ARG A 261 -15.67 -3.19 13.99
C ARG A 261 -17.18 -3.29 14.07
N VAL A 262 -17.68 -4.48 14.40
CA VAL A 262 -19.09 -4.67 14.71
C VAL A 262 -19.26 -4.30 16.19
N GLU A 263 -20.18 -3.37 16.48
CA GLU A 263 -20.59 -3.14 17.87
C GLU A 263 -21.26 -4.41 18.40
N THR A 264 -20.67 -4.98 19.44
CA THR A 264 -21.25 -6.13 20.17
C THR A 264 -22.03 -5.64 21.40
#